data_fdecf7463de7ed0fa3842a17fab1841d
#
_entry.id   fdecf7463de7ed0fa3842a17fab1841d
#
_cell.length_a   1.000
_cell.length_b   1.000
_cell.length_c   1.000
_cell.angle_alpha   90.00
_cell.angle_beta   90.00
_cell.angle_gamma   90.00
#
_symmetry.space_group_name_H-M   'P 1'
#
loop_
_entity.id
_entity.type
_entity.pdbx_description
1 polymer ?
#
loop_
_entity_poly.entity_id
_entity_poly.type
_entity_poly.pdbx_seq_one_letter_code
_entity_poly.pdbx_strand_id
1 'polypeptide(L)'
;MDISKLSALGLTKAESVIYSSVLKLGTCNVRDISKDCGFHRTNIYDVLEQLKEKGLVSFHNEGKIVFYKATNPSTLYGLLDEKKEILDELFPKINELYKNKFEPISVEVYKGREGMKSVFRDMLHSSEDLFAFGVKGQLREKLPIFASQWQNELAKRKMKYYGIYTEKNLPEYYTEIRVVGKELSSPVATFIYGDKININIWEPDLVAITIKSSLVANMYKQHFDLLWKIARKV
;
A
#
# COMPACT_ATOMS: atom_id res chain seq x y z
N MET A 1 13.44 15.34 -22.44
CA MET A 1 12.73 15.26 -21.15
C MET A 1 11.33 14.72 -21.40
N ASP A 2 10.91 13.69 -20.69
CA ASP A 2 9.57 13.14 -20.83
C ASP A 2 8.58 14.03 -20.07
N ILE A 3 7.86 14.89 -20.81
CA ILE A 3 6.91 15.88 -20.27
C ILE A 3 5.73 15.21 -19.54
N SER A 4 5.40 13.95 -19.93
CA SER A 4 4.29 13.23 -19.30
C SER A 4 4.52 12.98 -17.80
N LYS A 5 5.78 12.88 -17.37
CA LYS A 5 6.14 12.70 -15.95
C LYS A 5 5.87 13.93 -15.09
N LEU A 6 5.86 15.13 -15.66
CA LEU A 6 5.48 16.34 -14.93
C LEU A 6 4.00 16.33 -14.55
N SER A 7 3.15 15.71 -15.36
CA SER A 7 1.74 15.56 -15.02
C SER A 7 1.53 14.65 -13.81
N ALA A 8 2.39 13.65 -13.60
CA ALA A 8 2.36 12.81 -12.41
C ALA A 8 2.71 13.58 -11.12
N LEU A 9 3.41 14.71 -11.23
CA LEU A 9 3.70 15.62 -10.11
C LEU A 9 2.56 16.61 -9.82
N GLY A 10 1.46 16.53 -10.59
CA GLY A 10 0.28 17.38 -10.39
C GLY A 10 0.23 18.64 -11.26
N LEU A 11 1.05 18.71 -12.30
CA LEU A 11 0.88 19.72 -13.35
C LEU A 11 -0.15 19.24 -14.38
N THR A 12 -0.97 20.12 -14.88
CA THR A 12 -1.83 19.82 -16.02
C THR A 12 -0.98 19.58 -17.28
N LYS A 13 -1.57 18.99 -18.29
CA LYS A 13 -0.87 18.79 -19.58
C LYS A 13 -0.38 20.11 -20.18
N ALA A 14 -1.19 21.17 -20.11
CA ALA A 14 -0.82 22.51 -20.61
C ALA A 14 0.31 23.11 -19.79
N GLU A 15 0.23 23.06 -18.46
CA GLU A 15 1.32 23.51 -17.57
C GLU A 15 2.63 22.78 -17.85
N SER A 16 2.59 21.48 -18.03
CA SER A 16 3.78 20.66 -18.30
C SER A 16 4.47 21.08 -19.62
N VAL A 17 3.68 21.34 -20.67
CA VAL A 17 4.21 21.78 -21.98
C VAL A 17 4.80 23.19 -21.88
N ILE A 18 4.06 24.14 -21.30
CA ILE A 18 4.49 25.55 -21.22
C ILE A 18 5.69 25.69 -20.27
N TYR A 19 5.70 25.02 -19.11
CA TYR A 19 6.84 25.00 -18.21
C TYR A 19 8.10 24.45 -18.87
N SER A 20 7.97 23.36 -19.65
CA SER A 20 9.09 22.80 -20.41
C SER A 20 9.61 23.76 -21.48
N SER A 21 8.72 24.53 -22.11
CA SER A 21 9.09 25.58 -23.08
C SER A 21 9.86 26.71 -22.39
N VAL A 22 9.40 27.18 -21.23
CA VAL A 22 10.09 28.21 -20.45
C VAL A 22 11.46 27.75 -19.97
N LEU A 23 11.58 26.48 -19.50
CA LEU A 23 12.86 25.89 -19.13
C LEU A 23 13.86 25.86 -20.29
N LYS A 24 13.38 25.47 -21.48
CA LYS A 24 14.19 25.38 -22.71
C LYS A 24 14.65 26.75 -23.21
N LEU A 25 13.75 27.73 -23.22
CA LEU A 25 14.01 29.07 -23.73
C LEU A 25 14.79 29.97 -22.75
N GLY A 26 14.76 29.65 -21.45
CA GLY A 26 15.33 30.51 -20.43
C GLY A 26 14.44 31.74 -20.15
N THR A 27 14.99 32.94 -20.28
CA THR A 27 14.21 34.19 -20.19
C THR A 27 13.50 34.43 -21.53
N CYS A 28 12.18 34.44 -21.54
CA CYS A 28 11.37 34.49 -22.74
C CYS A 28 10.05 35.25 -22.52
N ASN A 29 9.46 35.75 -23.60
CA ASN A 29 8.14 36.37 -23.55
C ASN A 29 7.07 35.42 -24.12
N VAL A 30 5.77 35.75 -23.97
CA VAL A 30 4.65 34.90 -24.44
C VAL A 30 4.70 34.59 -25.93
N ARG A 31 5.29 35.50 -26.74
CA ARG A 31 5.44 35.24 -28.20
C ARG A 31 6.42 34.12 -28.48
N ASP A 32 7.53 34.10 -27.70
CA ASP A 32 8.55 33.06 -27.85
C ASP A 32 8.02 31.70 -27.40
N ILE A 33 7.31 31.65 -26.26
CA ILE A 33 6.63 30.46 -25.76
C ILE A 33 5.62 29.94 -26.77
N SER A 34 4.77 30.83 -27.33
CA SER A 34 3.76 30.46 -28.32
C SER A 34 4.37 29.84 -29.57
N LYS A 35 5.53 30.32 -30.02
CA LYS A 35 6.25 29.75 -31.17
C LYS A 35 6.84 28.36 -30.85
N ASP A 36 7.35 28.14 -29.64
CA ASP A 36 7.96 26.86 -29.25
C ASP A 36 6.92 25.78 -28.99
N CYS A 37 5.80 26.08 -28.30
CA CYS A 37 4.81 25.08 -27.89
C CYS A 37 3.53 25.06 -28.76
N GLY A 38 3.31 26.03 -29.65
CA GLY A 38 2.13 26.07 -30.53
C GLY A 38 0.82 26.48 -29.88
N PHE A 39 0.82 26.84 -28.58
CA PHE A 39 -0.40 27.30 -27.90
C PHE A 39 -0.75 28.76 -28.27
N HIS A 40 -2.05 29.08 -28.25
CA HIS A 40 -2.52 30.46 -28.40
C HIS A 40 -2.10 31.30 -27.20
N ARG A 41 -1.72 32.56 -27.45
CA ARG A 41 -1.22 33.49 -26.43
C ARG A 41 -2.14 33.65 -25.22
N THR A 42 -3.46 33.70 -25.45
CA THR A 42 -4.43 33.81 -24.36
C THR A 42 -4.29 32.65 -23.37
N ASN A 43 -4.25 31.42 -23.88
CA ASN A 43 -4.10 30.24 -23.03
C ASN A 43 -2.75 30.20 -22.31
N ILE A 44 -1.70 30.76 -22.92
CA ILE A 44 -0.37 30.83 -22.31
C ILE A 44 -0.38 31.75 -21.10
N TYR A 45 -1.06 32.89 -21.17
CA TYR A 45 -1.17 33.80 -20.01
C TYR A 45 -1.85 33.10 -18.82
N ASP A 46 -2.96 32.43 -19.02
CA ASP A 46 -3.71 31.74 -17.97
C ASP A 46 -2.84 30.64 -17.30
N VAL A 47 -2.11 29.88 -18.12
CA VAL A 47 -1.22 28.82 -17.60
C VAL A 47 0.01 29.40 -16.91
N LEU A 48 0.58 30.51 -17.39
CA LEU A 48 1.70 31.18 -16.71
C LEU A 48 1.30 31.72 -15.35
N GLU A 49 0.05 32.24 -15.18
CA GLU A 49 -0.44 32.62 -13.87
C GLU A 49 -0.50 31.41 -12.92
N GLN A 50 -1.04 30.27 -13.37
CA GLN A 50 -1.05 29.04 -12.57
C GLN A 50 0.35 28.55 -12.22
N LEU A 51 1.31 28.63 -13.15
CA LEU A 51 2.70 28.28 -12.88
C LEU A 51 3.38 29.26 -11.90
N LYS A 52 2.99 30.53 -11.93
CA LYS A 52 3.46 31.54 -10.94
C LYS A 52 2.91 31.24 -9.55
N GLU A 53 1.60 30.92 -9.43
CA GLU A 53 0.98 30.53 -8.17
C GLU A 53 1.67 29.30 -7.57
N LYS A 54 2.12 28.35 -8.41
CA LYS A 54 2.91 27.19 -8.00
C LYS A 54 4.41 27.51 -7.76
N GLY A 55 4.83 28.76 -7.92
CA GLY A 55 6.22 29.18 -7.75
C GLY A 55 7.20 28.63 -8.79
N LEU A 56 6.71 28.05 -9.88
CA LEU A 56 7.54 27.40 -10.93
C LEU A 56 8.07 28.38 -11.97
N VAL A 57 7.43 29.55 -12.11
CA VAL A 57 7.81 30.60 -13.05
C VAL A 57 7.82 31.94 -12.33
N SER A 58 8.85 32.73 -12.57
CA SER A 58 8.94 34.13 -12.18
C SER A 58 8.81 35.02 -13.40
N PHE A 59 8.53 36.31 -13.20
CA PHE A 59 8.43 37.27 -14.27
C PHE A 59 9.11 38.61 -13.89
N HIS A 60 9.47 39.36 -14.89
CA HIS A 60 9.88 40.74 -14.78
C HIS A 60 9.46 41.54 -16.01
N ASN A 61 9.39 42.85 -15.86
CA ASN A 61 8.98 43.77 -16.92
C ASN A 61 10.22 44.48 -17.53
N GLU A 62 10.33 44.46 -18.83
CA GLU A 62 11.26 45.30 -19.58
C GLU A 62 10.46 46.24 -20.49
N GLY A 63 10.28 47.47 -20.05
CA GLY A 63 9.40 48.44 -20.71
C GLY A 63 7.94 47.95 -20.72
N LYS A 64 7.38 47.71 -21.91
CA LYS A 64 5.99 47.20 -22.08
C LYS A 64 5.92 45.68 -22.28
N ILE A 65 7.03 44.97 -22.19
CA ILE A 65 7.11 43.55 -22.44
C ILE A 65 7.34 42.82 -21.11
N VAL A 66 6.55 41.77 -20.89
CA VAL A 66 6.70 40.88 -19.74
C VAL A 66 7.56 39.70 -20.15
N PHE A 67 8.62 39.45 -19.42
CA PHE A 67 9.48 38.29 -19.57
C PHE A 67 9.25 37.29 -18.43
N TYR A 68 9.29 36.04 -18.76
CA TYR A 68 9.09 34.92 -17.85
C TYR A 68 10.35 34.06 -17.82
N LYS A 69 10.64 33.49 -16.66
CA LYS A 69 11.78 32.60 -16.43
C LYS A 69 11.38 31.52 -15.44
N ALA A 70 11.78 30.28 -15.71
CA ALA A 70 11.61 29.19 -14.76
C ALA A 70 12.41 29.46 -13.48
N THR A 71 11.82 29.20 -12.34
CA THR A 71 12.49 29.22 -11.04
C THR A 71 13.39 27.98 -10.90
N ASN A 72 14.08 27.87 -9.78
CA ASN A 72 14.89 26.67 -9.52
C ASN A 72 14.00 25.41 -9.56
N PRO A 73 14.34 24.37 -10.35
CA PRO A 73 13.54 23.15 -10.42
C PRO A 73 13.33 22.42 -9.08
N SER A 74 14.15 22.72 -8.06
CA SER A 74 13.91 22.22 -6.69
C SER A 74 12.57 22.64 -6.09
N THR A 75 11.94 23.70 -6.60
CA THR A 75 10.58 24.11 -6.23
C THR A 75 9.54 23.00 -6.46
N LEU A 76 9.80 22.08 -7.40
CA LEU A 76 8.94 20.91 -7.61
C LEU A 76 8.89 19.98 -6.40
N TYR A 77 9.95 19.89 -5.61
CA TYR A 77 9.93 19.15 -4.34
C TYR A 77 9.02 19.82 -3.32
N GLY A 78 9.07 21.17 -3.25
CA GLY A 78 8.19 21.95 -2.37
C GLY A 78 6.71 21.69 -2.64
N LEU A 79 6.29 21.57 -3.90
CA LEU A 79 4.91 21.23 -4.25
C LEU A 79 4.48 19.84 -3.76
N LEU A 80 5.40 18.89 -3.69
CA LEU A 80 5.12 17.55 -3.15
C LEU A 80 5.04 17.58 -1.63
N ASP A 81 5.92 18.35 -0.99
CA ASP A 81 5.94 18.51 0.46
C ASP A 81 4.66 19.18 0.95
N GLU A 82 4.19 20.27 0.30
CA GLU A 82 2.89 20.89 0.58
C GLU A 82 1.72 19.91 0.49
N LYS A 83 1.68 19.11 -0.57
CA LYS A 83 0.62 18.08 -0.73
C LYS A 83 0.68 17.02 0.36
N LYS A 84 1.87 16.66 0.79
CA LYS A 84 2.07 15.73 1.89
C LYS A 84 1.58 16.32 3.21
N GLU A 85 1.91 17.56 3.50
CA GLU A 85 1.44 18.27 4.70
C GLU A 85 -0.10 18.34 4.74
N ILE A 86 -0.73 18.70 3.62
CA ILE A 86 -2.20 18.70 3.48
C ILE A 86 -2.78 17.31 3.74
N LEU A 87 -2.14 16.27 3.19
CA LEU A 87 -2.59 14.90 3.42
C LEU A 87 -2.43 14.49 4.88
N ASP A 88 -1.30 14.82 5.50
CA ASP A 88 -1.02 14.51 6.92
C ASP A 88 -2.02 15.21 7.85
N GLU A 89 -2.45 16.44 7.52
CA GLU A 89 -3.51 17.16 8.25
C GLU A 89 -4.89 16.53 8.07
N LEU A 90 -5.23 16.14 6.85
CA LEU A 90 -6.55 15.59 6.52
C LEU A 90 -6.70 14.13 6.93
N PHE A 91 -5.61 13.36 6.94
CA PHE A 91 -5.63 11.92 7.14
C PHE A 91 -6.31 11.47 8.43
N PRO A 92 -6.11 12.12 9.61
CA PRO A 92 -6.81 11.74 10.84
C PRO A 92 -8.33 11.85 10.69
N LYS A 93 -8.83 12.93 10.07
CA LYS A 93 -10.27 13.16 9.84
C LYS A 93 -10.86 12.15 8.86
N ILE A 94 -10.15 11.88 7.76
CA ILE A 94 -10.54 10.86 6.78
C ILE A 94 -10.59 9.48 7.44
N ASN A 95 -9.60 9.16 8.25
CA ASN A 95 -9.51 7.88 8.95
C ASN A 95 -10.61 7.73 10.03
N GLU A 96 -10.98 8.81 10.71
CA GLU A 96 -12.12 8.84 11.62
C GLU A 96 -13.44 8.58 10.89
N LEU A 97 -13.68 9.26 9.77
CA LEU A 97 -14.87 9.03 8.92
C LEU A 97 -14.92 7.60 8.36
N TYR A 98 -13.76 7.02 8.04
CA TYR A 98 -13.64 5.64 7.60
C TYR A 98 -13.98 4.64 8.71
N LYS A 99 -13.49 4.90 9.95
CA LYS A 99 -13.76 4.04 11.12
C LYS A 99 -15.16 4.17 11.66
N ASN A 100 -15.80 5.34 11.57
CA ASN A 100 -17.15 5.61 12.08
C ASN A 100 -18.27 5.04 11.18
N LYS A 101 -17.99 4.58 9.97
CA LYS A 101 -18.90 3.67 9.30
C LYS A 101 -18.81 2.34 10.05
N PHE A 102 -19.94 1.92 10.67
CA PHE A 102 -20.12 0.54 11.13
C PHE A 102 -19.45 -0.37 10.11
N GLU A 103 -18.33 -0.97 10.49
CA GLU A 103 -17.69 -1.93 9.61
C GLU A 103 -18.63 -3.14 9.55
N PRO A 104 -19.42 -3.30 8.48
CA PRO A 104 -20.23 -4.48 8.32
C PRO A 104 -19.27 -5.66 8.30
N ILE A 105 -19.74 -6.80 8.80
CA ILE A 105 -19.00 -8.06 8.62
C ILE A 105 -18.62 -8.14 7.14
N SER A 106 -17.32 -8.08 6.87
CA SER A 106 -16.83 -8.19 5.50
C SER A 106 -16.27 -9.58 5.25
N VAL A 107 -16.57 -10.11 4.07
CA VAL A 107 -16.01 -11.36 3.57
C VAL A 107 -15.35 -11.09 2.25
N GLU A 108 -14.06 -11.36 2.18
CA GLU A 108 -13.26 -11.14 0.99
C GLU A 108 -12.64 -12.45 0.53
N VAL A 109 -12.61 -12.65 -0.78
CA VAL A 109 -12.03 -13.85 -1.40
C VAL A 109 -10.86 -13.43 -2.28
N TYR A 110 -9.71 -14.00 -1.98
CA TYR A 110 -8.46 -13.77 -2.71
C TYR A 110 -8.09 -15.05 -3.46
N LYS A 111 -7.74 -14.95 -4.74
CA LYS A 111 -7.39 -16.09 -5.59
C LYS A 111 -5.95 -16.00 -6.10
N GLY A 112 -5.33 -17.16 -6.24
CA GLY A 112 -4.00 -17.31 -6.82
C GLY A 112 -2.86 -16.84 -5.89
N ARG A 113 -1.65 -16.87 -6.44
CA ARG A 113 -0.41 -16.60 -5.66
C ARG A 113 -0.36 -15.19 -5.08
N GLU A 114 -0.74 -14.19 -5.85
CA GLU A 114 -0.69 -12.78 -5.39
C GLU A 114 -1.80 -12.49 -4.37
N GLY A 115 -2.99 -13.08 -4.55
CA GLY A 115 -4.07 -13.00 -3.55
C GLY A 115 -3.64 -13.60 -2.22
N MET A 116 -3.02 -14.78 -2.23
CA MET A 116 -2.47 -15.39 -1.02
C MET A 116 -1.41 -14.52 -0.35
N LYS A 117 -0.46 -13.97 -1.12
CA LYS A 117 0.55 -13.05 -0.58
C LYS A 117 -0.06 -11.79 0.03
N SER A 118 -1.12 -11.25 -0.57
CA SER A 118 -1.82 -10.06 -0.07
C SER A 118 -2.35 -10.29 1.34
N VAL A 119 -2.99 -11.43 1.57
CA VAL A 119 -3.52 -11.78 2.89
C VAL A 119 -2.41 -11.95 3.94
N PHE A 120 -1.32 -12.62 3.61
CA PHE A 120 -0.18 -12.73 4.54
C PHE A 120 0.50 -11.39 4.83
N ARG A 121 0.48 -10.44 3.89
CA ARG A 121 0.93 -9.05 4.15
C ARG A 121 -0.04 -8.31 5.08
N ASP A 122 -1.36 -8.51 4.94
CA ASP A 122 -2.36 -7.94 5.84
C ASP A 122 -2.15 -8.41 7.28
N MET A 123 -1.80 -9.68 7.50
CA MET A 123 -1.44 -10.19 8.83
C MET A 123 -0.26 -9.42 9.45
N LEU A 124 0.77 -9.05 8.66
CA LEU A 124 1.88 -8.23 9.13
C LEU A 124 1.45 -6.80 9.50
N HIS A 125 0.48 -6.24 8.79
CA HIS A 125 0.00 -4.89 9.05
C HIS A 125 -0.90 -4.80 10.29
N SER A 126 -1.52 -5.89 10.70
CA SER A 126 -2.32 -5.92 11.93
C SER A 126 -1.49 -5.66 13.18
N SER A 127 -0.18 -5.99 13.14
CA SER A 127 0.76 -5.91 14.27
C SER A 127 0.29 -6.66 15.52
N GLU A 128 -0.61 -7.62 15.36
CA GLU A 128 -1.21 -8.42 16.44
C GLU A 128 -0.60 -9.83 16.49
N ASP A 129 -0.82 -10.52 17.62
CA ASP A 129 -0.42 -11.91 17.74
C ASP A 129 -1.16 -12.79 16.72
N LEU A 130 -0.45 -13.72 16.10
CA LEU A 130 -0.99 -14.65 15.12
C LEU A 130 -1.26 -16.03 15.76
N PHE A 131 -2.46 -16.53 15.54
CA PHE A 131 -2.84 -17.88 15.93
C PHE A 131 -3.22 -18.68 14.67
N ALA A 132 -2.67 -19.86 14.52
CA ALA A 132 -2.92 -20.67 13.33
C ALA A 132 -3.12 -22.14 13.66
N PHE A 133 -4.05 -22.79 12.96
CA PHE A 133 -4.27 -24.24 13.05
C PHE A 133 -4.56 -24.87 11.69
N GLY A 134 -4.37 -26.18 11.58
CA GLY A 134 -4.45 -26.89 10.31
C GLY A 134 -3.23 -26.67 9.42
N VAL A 135 -2.13 -26.18 9.98
CA VAL A 135 -0.94 -25.82 9.22
C VAL A 135 -0.07 -27.06 8.98
N LYS A 136 0.47 -27.19 7.75
CA LYS A 136 1.40 -28.26 7.33
C LYS A 136 2.71 -27.71 6.74
N GLY A 137 2.89 -26.38 6.72
CA GLY A 137 4.00 -25.74 6.03
C GLY A 137 3.72 -25.40 4.56
N GLN A 138 2.45 -25.40 4.14
CA GLN A 138 2.03 -25.19 2.75
C GLN A 138 2.53 -23.85 2.18
N LEU A 139 2.62 -22.80 2.99
CA LEU A 139 3.17 -21.50 2.57
C LEU A 139 4.62 -21.65 2.08
N ARG A 140 5.44 -22.40 2.81
CA ARG A 140 6.84 -22.65 2.44
C ARG A 140 6.95 -23.55 1.21
N GLU A 141 6.06 -24.54 1.09
CA GLU A 141 6.00 -25.44 -0.06
C GLU A 141 5.60 -24.71 -1.36
N LYS A 142 4.51 -23.94 -1.31
CA LYS A 142 3.92 -23.32 -2.51
C LYS A 142 4.55 -21.96 -2.86
N LEU A 143 5.07 -21.22 -1.87
CA LEU A 143 5.61 -19.85 -2.00
C LEU A 143 6.91 -19.68 -1.20
N PRO A 144 7.99 -20.44 -1.46
CA PRO A 144 9.17 -20.54 -0.58
C PRO A 144 9.86 -19.20 -0.35
N ILE A 145 10.12 -18.42 -1.40
CA ILE A 145 10.78 -17.10 -1.29
C ILE A 145 9.95 -16.14 -0.44
N PHE A 146 8.65 -16.09 -0.71
CA PHE A 146 7.73 -15.23 0.04
C PHE A 146 7.61 -15.68 1.51
N ALA A 147 7.58 -16.97 1.77
CA ALA A 147 7.51 -17.51 3.13
C ALA A 147 8.69 -17.05 3.99
N SER A 148 9.91 -17.15 3.48
CA SER A 148 11.10 -16.67 4.18
C SER A 148 11.06 -15.16 4.43
N GLN A 149 10.65 -14.37 3.43
CA GLN A 149 10.49 -12.92 3.59
C GLN A 149 9.45 -12.57 4.66
N TRP A 150 8.29 -13.22 4.65
CA TRP A 150 7.21 -13.02 5.59
C TRP A 150 7.62 -13.37 7.03
N GLN A 151 8.31 -14.50 7.21
CA GLN A 151 8.82 -14.92 8.52
C GLN A 151 9.88 -13.96 9.07
N ASN A 152 10.78 -13.46 8.22
CA ASN A 152 11.76 -12.45 8.60
C ASN A 152 11.07 -11.14 9.05
N GLU A 153 9.99 -10.73 8.38
CA GLU A 153 9.22 -9.55 8.79
C GLU A 153 8.49 -9.76 10.12
N LEU A 154 7.93 -10.95 10.38
CA LEU A 154 7.38 -11.29 11.70
C LEU A 154 8.44 -11.14 12.80
N ALA A 155 9.63 -11.69 12.57
CA ALA A 155 10.73 -11.62 13.52
C ALA A 155 11.18 -10.17 13.79
N LYS A 156 11.37 -9.37 12.75
CA LYS A 156 11.72 -7.94 12.86
C LYS A 156 10.69 -7.15 13.66
N ARG A 157 9.40 -7.43 13.45
CA ARG A 157 8.29 -6.77 14.15
C ARG A 157 8.03 -7.34 15.54
N LYS A 158 8.75 -8.40 15.95
CA LYS A 158 8.58 -9.11 17.22
C LYS A 158 7.14 -9.60 17.44
N MET A 159 6.44 -9.92 16.37
CA MET A 159 5.08 -10.45 16.43
C MET A 159 5.11 -11.88 16.95
N LYS A 160 4.20 -12.24 17.85
CA LYS A 160 4.10 -13.60 18.37
C LYS A 160 3.29 -14.46 17.39
N TYR A 161 3.78 -15.67 17.15
CA TYR A 161 3.12 -16.65 16.29
C TYR A 161 2.94 -17.96 17.04
N TYR A 162 1.70 -18.37 17.20
CA TYR A 162 1.28 -19.62 17.85
C TYR A 162 0.64 -20.54 16.82
N GLY A 163 1.23 -21.71 16.57
CA GLY A 163 0.79 -22.59 15.51
C GLY A 163 0.45 -24.00 15.99
N ILE A 164 -0.68 -24.56 15.51
CA ILE A 164 -1.02 -25.96 15.65
C ILE A 164 -0.82 -26.63 14.30
N TYR A 165 0.16 -27.54 14.26
CA TYR A 165 0.62 -28.23 13.05
C TYR A 165 0.17 -29.69 13.06
N THR A 166 -0.06 -30.25 11.89
CA THR A 166 -0.35 -31.68 11.70
C THR A 166 0.86 -32.48 11.24
N GLU A 167 1.94 -31.80 10.85
CA GLU A 167 3.20 -32.36 10.38
C GLU A 167 4.39 -31.61 10.98
N LYS A 168 5.57 -32.25 11.00
CA LYS A 168 6.79 -31.67 11.58
C LYS A 168 7.51 -30.66 10.68
N ASN A 169 6.88 -30.16 9.62
CA ASN A 169 7.46 -29.13 8.77
C ASN A 169 7.30 -27.74 9.41
N LEU A 170 8.19 -27.47 10.37
CA LEU A 170 8.09 -26.28 11.22
C LEU A 170 8.61 -25.03 10.50
N PRO A 171 8.03 -23.84 10.78
CA PRO A 171 8.52 -22.57 10.27
C PRO A 171 9.86 -22.18 10.93
N GLU A 172 10.59 -21.27 10.29
CA GLU A 172 11.83 -20.74 10.84
C GLU A 172 11.62 -19.80 12.03
N TYR A 173 10.47 -19.12 12.05
CA TYR A 173 10.07 -18.20 13.12
C TYR A 173 8.73 -18.60 13.73
N TYR A 174 8.70 -18.73 15.04
CA TYR A 174 7.49 -18.97 15.84
C TYR A 174 7.75 -18.64 17.31
N THR A 175 6.69 -18.34 18.05
CA THR A 175 6.77 -18.19 19.51
C THR A 175 6.55 -19.54 20.21
N GLU A 176 5.51 -20.27 19.82
CA GLU A 176 5.27 -21.63 20.28
C GLU A 176 4.51 -22.43 19.21
N ILE A 177 4.94 -23.66 19.01
CA ILE A 177 4.27 -24.60 18.11
C ILE A 177 3.85 -25.85 18.91
N ARG A 178 2.65 -26.33 18.59
CA ARG A 178 2.15 -27.62 19.05
C ARG A 178 1.74 -28.48 17.87
N VAL A 179 1.72 -29.78 18.07
CA VAL A 179 1.40 -30.76 17.03
C VAL A 179 0.19 -31.58 17.45
N VAL A 180 -0.73 -31.78 16.52
CA VAL A 180 -1.89 -32.69 16.63
C VAL A 180 -1.72 -33.88 15.71
N GLY A 181 -2.58 -34.89 15.86
CA GLY A 181 -2.53 -36.10 15.06
C GLY A 181 -2.83 -35.86 13.58
N LYS A 182 -2.34 -36.73 12.71
CA LYS A 182 -2.52 -36.66 11.25
C LYS A 182 -3.98 -36.77 10.80
N GLU A 183 -4.84 -37.30 11.62
CA GLU A 183 -6.29 -37.38 11.41
C GLU A 183 -6.96 -36.01 11.24
N LEU A 184 -6.32 -34.94 11.76
CA LEU A 184 -6.75 -33.56 11.58
C LEU A 184 -6.07 -32.86 10.38
N SER A 185 -5.35 -33.62 9.58
CA SER A 185 -4.65 -33.09 8.40
C SER A 185 -5.64 -32.69 7.30
N SER A 186 -5.52 -31.45 6.85
CA SER A 186 -6.37 -30.85 5.81
C SER A 186 -5.52 -29.96 4.88
N PRO A 187 -5.89 -29.80 3.60
CA PRO A 187 -5.28 -28.78 2.75
C PRO A 187 -5.71 -27.34 3.10
N VAL A 188 -6.40 -27.17 4.22
CA VAL A 188 -6.91 -25.88 4.68
C VAL A 188 -6.21 -25.50 5.99
N ALA A 189 -5.74 -24.27 6.06
CA ALA A 189 -5.18 -23.67 7.28
C ALA A 189 -5.97 -22.42 7.66
N THR A 190 -6.23 -22.24 8.94
CA THR A 190 -6.92 -21.06 9.47
C THR A 190 -5.95 -20.22 10.28
N PHE A 191 -5.94 -18.91 10.02
CA PHE A 191 -5.20 -17.91 10.77
C PHE A 191 -6.18 -16.95 11.44
N ILE A 192 -5.85 -16.54 12.66
CA ILE A 192 -6.65 -15.60 13.48
C ILE A 192 -5.71 -14.47 13.89
N TYR A 193 -6.11 -13.22 13.65
CA TYR A 193 -5.35 -12.02 13.99
C TYR A 193 -6.30 -10.83 14.13
N GLY A 194 -6.17 -10.07 15.21
CA GLY A 194 -7.07 -8.96 15.52
C GLY A 194 -8.54 -9.38 15.47
N ASP A 195 -9.34 -8.68 14.72
CA ASP A 195 -10.76 -8.93 14.48
C ASP A 195 -11.04 -9.77 13.22
N LYS A 196 -10.02 -10.43 12.69
CA LYS A 196 -10.08 -11.19 11.43
C LYS A 196 -9.77 -12.66 11.63
N ILE A 197 -10.42 -13.48 10.79
CA ILE A 197 -9.95 -14.82 10.46
C ILE A 197 -9.61 -14.88 8.98
N ASN A 198 -8.65 -15.74 8.66
CA ASN A 198 -8.32 -16.07 7.28
C ASN A 198 -8.25 -17.57 7.09
N ILE A 199 -9.02 -18.08 6.15
CA ILE A 199 -9.06 -19.50 5.77
C ILE A 199 -8.30 -19.65 4.46
N ASN A 200 -7.14 -20.28 4.52
CA ASN A 200 -6.29 -20.56 3.36
C ASN A 200 -6.55 -21.96 2.84
N ILE A 201 -7.05 -22.07 1.62
CA ILE A 201 -7.24 -23.30 0.87
C ILE A 201 -6.05 -23.42 -0.07
N TRP A 202 -5.28 -24.51 0.07
CA TRP A 202 -4.04 -24.69 -0.66
C TRP A 202 -4.17 -25.61 -1.88
N GLU A 203 -5.26 -26.37 -1.94
CA GLU A 203 -5.54 -27.34 -3.01
C GLU A 203 -7.06 -27.42 -3.27
N PRO A 204 -7.50 -27.62 -4.53
CA PRO A 204 -6.68 -27.71 -5.76
C PRO A 204 -6.13 -26.36 -6.20
N ASP A 205 -6.76 -25.25 -5.80
CA ASP A 205 -6.38 -23.89 -6.14
C ASP A 205 -6.00 -23.10 -4.89
N LEU A 206 -5.13 -22.10 -5.05
CA LEU A 206 -4.78 -21.18 -3.99
C LEU A 206 -5.92 -20.17 -3.79
N VAL A 207 -6.67 -20.32 -2.72
CA VAL A 207 -7.75 -19.41 -2.35
C VAL A 207 -7.62 -19.05 -0.88
N ALA A 208 -7.75 -17.76 -0.57
CA ALA A 208 -7.85 -17.28 0.80
C ALA A 208 -9.20 -16.56 0.99
N ILE A 209 -9.88 -16.87 2.10
CA ILE A 209 -11.13 -16.23 2.50
C ILE A 209 -10.86 -15.49 3.80
N THR A 210 -10.95 -14.16 3.77
CA THR A 210 -10.83 -13.32 4.95
C THR A 210 -12.21 -12.91 5.43
N ILE A 211 -12.49 -13.13 6.70
CA ILE A 211 -13.71 -12.64 7.36
C ILE A 211 -13.27 -11.65 8.43
N LYS A 212 -13.72 -10.40 8.30
CA LYS A 212 -13.53 -9.38 9.33
C LYS A 212 -14.77 -9.31 10.21
N SER A 213 -14.65 -9.81 11.43
CA SER A 213 -15.68 -9.80 12.45
C SER A 213 -15.09 -10.22 13.79
N SER A 214 -15.15 -9.38 14.78
CA SER A 214 -14.70 -9.71 16.14
C SER A 214 -15.45 -10.90 16.74
N LEU A 215 -16.73 -11.07 16.43
CA LEU A 215 -17.52 -12.22 16.89
C LEU A 215 -16.98 -13.52 16.29
N VAL A 216 -16.70 -13.54 14.98
CA VAL A 216 -16.16 -14.71 14.30
C VAL A 216 -14.73 -15.00 14.75
N ALA A 217 -13.89 -13.96 14.86
CA ALA A 217 -12.52 -14.09 15.32
C ALA A 217 -12.46 -14.68 16.75
N ASN A 218 -13.30 -14.19 17.66
CA ASN A 218 -13.38 -14.69 19.02
C ASN A 218 -13.85 -16.15 19.07
N MET A 219 -14.84 -16.55 18.28
CA MET A 219 -15.29 -17.94 18.17
C MET A 219 -14.15 -18.87 17.70
N TYR A 220 -13.45 -18.48 16.62
CA TYR A 220 -12.32 -19.26 16.12
C TYR A 220 -11.15 -19.30 17.11
N LYS A 221 -10.93 -18.20 17.87
CA LYS A 221 -9.93 -18.19 18.94
C LYS A 221 -10.26 -19.20 20.05
N GLN A 222 -11.53 -19.33 20.43
CA GLN A 222 -11.98 -20.37 21.39
C GLN A 222 -11.72 -21.77 20.83
N HIS A 223 -11.98 -22.03 19.54
CA HIS A 223 -11.65 -23.30 18.90
C HIS A 223 -10.15 -23.56 18.91
N PHE A 224 -9.34 -22.54 18.60
CA PHE A 224 -7.89 -22.65 18.70
C PHE A 224 -7.46 -23.03 20.14
N ASP A 225 -7.99 -22.37 21.16
CA ASP A 225 -7.62 -22.60 22.56
C ASP A 225 -7.99 -24.02 23.03
N LEU A 226 -9.10 -24.58 22.54
CA LEU A 226 -9.46 -25.97 22.79
C LEU A 226 -8.46 -26.93 22.14
N LEU A 227 -8.14 -26.73 20.86
CA LEU A 227 -7.15 -27.54 20.14
C LEU A 227 -5.76 -27.40 20.78
N TRP A 228 -5.41 -26.20 21.24
CA TRP A 228 -4.14 -25.93 21.88
C TRP A 228 -3.93 -26.73 23.15
N LYS A 229 -4.99 -26.97 23.94
CA LYS A 229 -4.94 -27.77 25.17
C LYS A 229 -4.64 -29.23 24.91
N ILE A 230 -5.13 -29.80 23.81
CA ILE A 230 -4.94 -31.21 23.45
C ILE A 230 -3.70 -31.45 22.58
N ALA A 231 -3.20 -30.40 21.93
CA ALA A 231 -2.01 -30.46 21.09
C ALA A 231 -0.74 -30.66 21.93
N ARG A 232 0.18 -31.49 21.44
CA ARG A 232 1.46 -31.78 22.11
C ARG A 232 2.49 -30.71 21.78
N LYS A 233 3.21 -30.26 22.80
CA LYS A 233 4.35 -29.36 22.61
C LYS A 233 5.48 -30.08 21.85
N VAL A 234 6.17 -29.36 20.96
CA VAL A 234 7.30 -29.88 20.15
C VAL A 234 8.60 -29.61 20.87
#